data_d3c5f874098d3dee53926982f8745aaf
#
_entry.id   d3c5f874098d3dee53926982f8745aaf
#
_cell.length_a   1.000
_cell.length_b   1.000
_cell.length_c   1.000
_cell.angle_alpha   90.00
_cell.angle_beta   90.00
_cell.angle_gamma   90.00
#
_symmetry.space_group_name_H-M   'P 1'
#
loop_
_entity.id
_entity.type
_entity.pdbx_description
1 polymer ?
#
loop_
_entity_poly.entity_id
_entity_poly.type
_entity_poly.pdbx_seq_one_letter_code
_entity_poly.pdbx_strand_id
1 'polypeptide(L)'
;MIFAVMAYFKIGPEAVYAKSTGGTLLFSLLPVLFSVFLFAGLFLPFLLNFGLLELCGALMKNLMRPVFKLPGRSSIDCMASWLGDGTIGVLLTSKQYEEGFYTKREAAVIGTTFSVVSITFCLVIISQVGLPHMFVPFYLTILLAGAAAAVISPRIPPLSRKADTYITDQADQDQEKIPEGYTPFQWGLSQAVAKAKQNTSVKDFLQDGAKNVLDMWMGVAPVVMALGTAALIVAEYTPVFKWLGLPFIPLLELLQVPEAAEASQTLVVGFADMFLPSVLGSGIESEMTRFIIACVSVTQLIYMSEVGGLLLGSKIPVTFLDLVLIFLVRTLITLPVIVLCANFIF
;
A
#
# COMPACT_ATOMS: atom_id res chain seq x y z
N MET A 1 9.81 19.71 -1.59
CA MET A 1 10.15 20.77 -2.58
C MET A 1 11.64 20.95 -2.78
N ILE A 2 12.48 21.12 -1.73
CA ILE A 2 13.95 21.36 -1.89
C ILE A 2 14.61 20.25 -2.72
N PHE A 3 14.39 18.98 -2.42
CA PHE A 3 14.96 17.86 -3.18
C PHE A 3 14.53 17.85 -4.66
N ALA A 4 13.29 18.24 -4.96
CA ALA A 4 12.83 18.36 -6.34
C ALA A 4 13.60 19.45 -7.12
N VAL A 5 13.79 20.61 -6.50
CA VAL A 5 14.58 21.71 -7.08
C VAL A 5 16.03 21.27 -7.27
N MET A 6 16.63 20.63 -6.26
CA MET A 6 18.01 20.11 -6.35
C MET A 6 18.15 19.07 -7.47
N ALA A 7 17.20 18.13 -7.58
CA ALA A 7 17.21 17.10 -8.60
C ALA A 7 17.00 17.68 -10.02
N TYR A 8 16.10 18.65 -10.17
CA TYR A 8 15.79 19.27 -11.46
C TYR A 8 16.97 20.12 -11.99
N PHE A 9 17.51 20.99 -11.16
CA PHE A 9 18.60 21.88 -11.54
C PHE A 9 20.01 21.27 -11.36
N LYS A 10 20.08 20.03 -10.83
CA LYS A 10 21.32 19.31 -10.51
C LYS A 10 22.23 20.13 -9.58
N ILE A 11 21.65 20.71 -8.53
CA ILE A 11 22.33 21.55 -7.53
C ILE A 11 22.51 20.75 -6.25
N GLY A 12 23.69 20.84 -5.62
CA GLY A 12 24.01 20.19 -4.35
C GLY A 12 24.71 18.85 -4.50
N PRO A 13 24.65 17.96 -3.50
CA PRO A 13 25.33 16.65 -3.55
C PRO A 13 24.78 15.77 -4.68
N GLU A 14 25.68 15.08 -5.40
CA GLU A 14 25.33 14.19 -6.50
C GLU A 14 24.33 13.12 -6.08
N ALA A 15 24.46 12.59 -4.86
CA ALA A 15 23.54 11.62 -4.28
C ALA A 15 22.06 12.04 -4.28
N VAL A 16 21.77 13.35 -4.33
CA VAL A 16 20.38 13.85 -4.35
C VAL A 16 19.80 13.86 -5.77
N TYR A 17 20.61 14.17 -6.79
CA TYR A 17 20.12 14.30 -8.17
C TYR A 17 20.54 13.16 -9.10
N ALA A 18 21.26 12.16 -8.59
CA ALA A 18 21.65 10.99 -9.36
C ALA A 18 20.42 10.27 -9.96
N LYS A 19 20.64 9.60 -11.09
CA LYS A 19 19.59 8.83 -11.77
C LYS A 19 19.03 7.69 -10.90
N SER A 20 19.85 7.13 -10.00
CA SER A 20 19.45 6.07 -9.06
C SER A 20 18.69 6.57 -7.83
N THR A 21 18.57 7.89 -7.63
CA THR A 21 17.94 8.47 -6.44
C THR A 21 16.88 9.51 -6.81
N GLY A 22 17.07 10.79 -6.46
CA GLY A 22 16.10 11.83 -6.72
C GLY A 22 15.80 12.07 -8.21
N GLY A 23 16.71 11.73 -9.09
CA GLY A 23 16.47 11.76 -10.55
C GLY A 23 15.38 10.77 -10.98
N THR A 24 15.42 9.52 -10.50
CA THR A 24 14.35 8.52 -10.77
C THR A 24 13.02 8.98 -10.22
N LEU A 25 12.99 9.48 -8.97
CA LEU A 25 11.74 9.97 -8.37
C LEU A 25 11.16 11.13 -9.16
N LEU A 26 11.97 12.13 -9.52
CA LEU A 26 11.50 13.32 -10.19
C LEU A 26 11.06 13.06 -11.63
N PHE A 27 11.83 12.29 -12.40
CA PHE A 27 11.63 12.15 -13.85
C PHE A 27 10.86 10.88 -14.24
N SER A 28 10.76 9.88 -13.36
CA SER A 28 10.05 8.63 -13.63
C SER A 28 8.82 8.46 -12.74
N LEU A 29 8.97 8.53 -11.42
CA LEU A 29 7.88 8.26 -10.49
C LEU A 29 6.88 9.41 -10.39
N LEU A 30 7.34 10.65 -10.13
CA LEU A 30 6.45 11.80 -9.94
C LEU A 30 5.54 12.09 -11.13
N PRO A 31 5.98 12.05 -12.41
CA PRO A 31 5.07 12.25 -13.54
C PRO A 31 3.93 11.23 -13.59
N VAL A 32 4.22 9.97 -13.25
CA VAL A 32 3.20 8.92 -13.13
C VAL A 32 2.25 9.23 -11.98
N LEU A 33 2.78 9.56 -10.80
CA LEU A 33 1.97 9.92 -9.63
C LEU A 33 1.10 11.16 -9.90
N PHE A 34 1.62 12.20 -10.56
CA PHE A 34 0.83 13.38 -10.92
C PHE A 34 -0.36 13.01 -11.83
N SER A 35 -0.13 12.11 -12.80
CA SER A 35 -1.20 11.60 -13.66
C SER A 35 -2.21 10.77 -12.87
N VAL A 36 -1.75 9.85 -12.03
CA VAL A 36 -2.61 9.04 -11.15
C VAL A 36 -3.43 9.95 -10.23
N PHE A 37 -2.81 10.92 -9.57
CA PHE A 37 -3.48 11.85 -8.66
C PHE A 37 -4.51 12.73 -9.38
N LEU A 38 -4.23 13.13 -10.63
CA LEU A 38 -5.20 13.87 -11.43
C LEU A 38 -6.48 13.06 -11.63
N PHE A 39 -6.36 11.85 -12.18
CA PHE A 39 -7.52 11.01 -12.45
C PHE A 39 -8.16 10.49 -11.16
N ALA A 40 -7.36 10.00 -10.21
CA ALA A 40 -7.88 9.54 -8.93
C ALA A 40 -8.61 10.64 -8.17
N GLY A 41 -8.02 11.83 -8.05
CA GLY A 41 -8.63 12.96 -7.36
C GLY A 41 -9.94 13.42 -8.02
N LEU A 42 -10.00 13.47 -9.36
CA LEU A 42 -11.22 13.83 -10.09
C LEU A 42 -12.32 12.79 -9.94
N PHE A 43 -11.96 11.49 -9.91
CA PHE A 43 -12.95 10.40 -9.85
C PHE A 43 -13.23 9.91 -8.42
N LEU A 44 -12.41 10.27 -7.43
CA LEU A 44 -12.65 9.92 -6.03
C LEU A 44 -14.05 10.26 -5.52
N PRO A 45 -14.66 11.42 -5.88
CA PRO A 45 -16.04 11.73 -5.50
C PRO A 45 -17.08 10.71 -6.00
N PHE A 46 -16.84 9.97 -7.08
CA PHE A 46 -17.74 8.88 -7.50
C PHE A 46 -17.75 7.75 -6.47
N LEU A 47 -16.63 7.42 -5.89
CA LEU A 47 -16.54 6.38 -4.85
C LEU A 47 -17.16 6.87 -3.54
N LEU A 48 -16.91 8.14 -3.17
CA LEU A 48 -17.30 8.70 -1.88
C LEU A 48 -18.78 9.15 -1.84
N ASN A 49 -19.29 9.76 -2.92
CA ASN A 49 -20.52 10.55 -2.87
C ASN A 49 -21.76 9.86 -3.49
N PHE A 50 -21.56 8.76 -4.23
CA PHE A 50 -22.67 8.10 -4.95
C PHE A 50 -23.10 6.77 -4.31
N GLY A 51 -22.69 6.50 -3.07
CA GLY A 51 -23.23 5.41 -2.25
C GLY A 51 -22.61 4.04 -2.52
N LEU A 52 -21.53 3.95 -3.31
CA LEU A 52 -20.84 2.69 -3.54
C LEU A 52 -20.29 2.09 -2.23
N LEU A 53 -19.75 2.94 -1.36
CA LEU A 53 -19.21 2.54 -0.06
C LEU A 53 -20.29 1.99 0.87
N GLU A 54 -21.48 2.60 0.85
CA GLU A 54 -22.63 2.18 1.63
C GLU A 54 -23.14 0.80 1.17
N LEU A 55 -23.29 0.62 -0.15
CA LEU A 55 -23.73 -0.65 -0.73
C LEU A 55 -22.73 -1.79 -0.43
N CYS A 56 -21.47 -1.58 -0.78
CA CYS A 56 -20.42 -2.58 -0.55
C CYS A 56 -20.17 -2.80 0.93
N GLY A 57 -20.28 -1.75 1.75
CA GLY A 57 -20.20 -1.82 3.21
C GLY A 57 -21.21 -2.78 3.80
N ALA A 58 -22.47 -2.67 3.39
CA ALA A 58 -23.53 -3.56 3.86
C ALA A 58 -23.34 -5.01 3.38
N LEU A 59 -22.93 -5.22 2.13
CA LEU A 59 -22.72 -6.55 1.54
C LEU A 59 -21.52 -7.28 2.15
N MET A 60 -20.40 -6.58 2.32
CA MET A 60 -19.12 -7.17 2.71
C MET A 60 -18.93 -7.26 4.23
N LYS A 61 -19.80 -6.66 5.03
CA LYS A 61 -19.72 -6.66 6.50
C LYS A 61 -19.50 -8.05 7.10
N ASN A 62 -20.30 -9.03 6.65
CA ASN A 62 -20.27 -10.38 7.17
C ASN A 62 -18.97 -11.13 6.86
N LEU A 63 -18.17 -10.67 5.89
CA LEU A 63 -16.86 -11.18 5.57
C LEU A 63 -15.76 -10.37 6.25
N MET A 64 -15.81 -9.03 6.10
CA MET A 64 -14.74 -8.15 6.53
C MET A 64 -14.57 -8.09 8.05
N ARG A 65 -15.66 -8.02 8.80
CA ARG A 65 -15.62 -7.95 10.27
C ARG A 65 -15.02 -9.21 10.93
N PRO A 66 -15.48 -10.44 10.68
CA PRO A 66 -14.94 -11.63 11.34
C PRO A 66 -13.54 -12.01 10.85
N VAL A 67 -13.26 -11.89 9.54
CA VAL A 67 -11.99 -12.33 8.94
C VAL A 67 -10.89 -11.30 9.17
N PHE A 68 -11.13 -10.04 8.79
CA PHE A 68 -10.11 -8.99 8.79
C PHE A 68 -10.24 -8.00 9.95
N LYS A 69 -11.31 -8.07 10.75
CA LYS A 69 -11.65 -7.11 11.82
C LYS A 69 -11.80 -5.67 11.31
N LEU A 70 -12.30 -5.52 10.10
CA LEU A 70 -12.50 -4.25 9.42
C LEU A 70 -13.95 -4.04 9.02
N PRO A 71 -14.41 -2.79 8.87
CA PRO A 71 -15.73 -2.49 8.36
C PRO A 71 -15.89 -2.96 6.91
N GLY A 72 -17.12 -3.30 6.52
CA GLY A 72 -17.42 -3.79 5.17
C GLY A 72 -17.02 -2.83 4.06
N ARG A 73 -17.13 -1.52 4.30
CA ARG A 73 -16.76 -0.46 3.35
C ARG A 73 -15.27 -0.45 2.97
N SER A 74 -14.38 -0.95 3.83
CA SER A 74 -12.94 -1.06 3.54
C SER A 74 -12.60 -2.01 2.39
N SER A 75 -13.56 -2.84 1.96
CA SER A 75 -13.42 -3.65 0.74
C SER A 75 -13.21 -2.79 -0.51
N ILE A 76 -13.79 -1.59 -0.54
CA ILE A 76 -13.61 -0.64 -1.66
C ILE A 76 -12.20 -0.06 -1.67
N ASP A 77 -11.64 0.24 -0.49
CA ASP A 77 -10.27 0.75 -0.38
C ASP A 77 -9.27 -0.29 -0.94
N CYS A 78 -9.50 -1.57 -0.59
CA CYS A 78 -8.72 -2.68 -1.13
C CYS A 78 -8.86 -2.81 -2.65
N MET A 79 -10.10 -2.78 -3.16
CA MET A 79 -10.35 -2.88 -4.61
C MET A 79 -9.79 -1.67 -5.38
N ALA A 80 -9.87 -0.47 -4.83
CA ALA A 80 -9.32 0.74 -5.43
C ALA A 80 -7.80 0.66 -5.56
N SER A 81 -7.11 0.12 -4.54
CA SER A 81 -5.67 -0.16 -4.61
C SER A 81 -5.35 -1.21 -5.66
N TRP A 82 -6.09 -2.31 -5.66
CA TRP A 82 -5.79 -3.48 -6.47
C TRP A 82 -6.00 -3.27 -7.97
N LEU A 83 -7.11 -2.63 -8.33
CA LEU A 83 -7.44 -2.33 -9.74
C LEU A 83 -6.79 -1.04 -10.23
N GLY A 84 -6.51 -0.11 -9.33
CA GLY A 84 -5.89 1.17 -9.64
C GLY A 84 -4.42 1.20 -9.22
N ASP A 85 -4.16 1.80 -8.06
CA ASP A 85 -2.83 1.99 -7.50
C ASP A 85 -2.90 1.98 -5.96
N GLY A 86 -1.85 1.47 -5.29
CA GLY A 86 -1.78 1.39 -3.84
C GLY A 86 -1.98 2.74 -3.14
N THR A 87 -1.54 3.82 -3.78
CA THR A 87 -1.71 5.19 -3.27
C THR A 87 -3.18 5.61 -3.21
N ILE A 88 -4.01 5.17 -4.18
CA ILE A 88 -5.44 5.48 -4.22
C ILE A 88 -6.15 4.91 -2.97
N GLY A 89 -5.84 3.67 -2.61
CA GLY A 89 -6.41 3.03 -1.41
C GLY A 89 -6.03 3.78 -0.13
N VAL A 90 -4.77 4.21 0.01
CA VAL A 90 -4.33 5.00 1.18
C VAL A 90 -5.05 6.35 1.25
N LEU A 91 -5.21 7.02 0.10
CA LEU A 91 -5.88 8.32 0.03
C LEU A 91 -7.37 8.19 0.39
N LEU A 92 -8.04 7.17 -0.16
CA LEU A 92 -9.44 6.87 0.15
C LEU A 92 -9.60 6.57 1.65
N THR A 93 -8.70 5.76 2.21
CA THR A 93 -8.69 5.44 3.64
C THR A 93 -8.47 6.68 4.51
N SER A 94 -7.52 7.55 4.13
CA SER A 94 -7.27 8.80 4.86
C SER A 94 -8.51 9.69 4.87
N LYS A 95 -9.17 9.83 3.72
CA LYS A 95 -10.38 10.64 3.60
C LYS A 95 -11.52 10.09 4.46
N GLN A 96 -11.78 8.78 4.39
CA GLN A 96 -12.80 8.13 5.21
C GLN A 96 -12.48 8.20 6.71
N TYR A 97 -11.19 8.16 7.09
CA TYR A 97 -10.77 8.37 8.48
C TYR A 97 -11.05 9.79 8.95
N GLU A 98 -10.73 10.81 8.13
CA GLU A 98 -11.03 12.22 8.42
C GLU A 98 -12.53 12.48 8.56
N GLU A 99 -13.35 11.80 7.75
CA GLU A 99 -14.81 11.88 7.79
C GLU A 99 -15.43 11.06 8.95
N GLY A 100 -14.62 10.36 9.76
CA GLY A 100 -15.06 9.63 10.94
C GLY A 100 -15.67 8.26 10.67
N PHE A 101 -15.44 7.66 9.49
CA PHE A 101 -15.93 6.31 9.16
C PHE A 101 -15.05 5.19 9.69
N TYR A 102 -13.76 5.47 9.95
CA TYR A 102 -12.81 4.50 10.48
C TYR A 102 -12.29 4.91 11.85
N THR A 103 -12.04 3.93 12.69
CA THR A 103 -11.25 4.13 13.91
C THR A 103 -9.77 4.30 13.56
N LYS A 104 -8.98 4.80 14.52
CA LYS A 104 -7.51 4.90 14.39
C LYS A 104 -6.88 3.57 14.01
N ARG A 105 -7.36 2.48 14.62
CA ARG A 105 -6.88 1.14 14.35
C ARG A 105 -7.28 0.67 12.96
N GLU A 106 -8.54 0.83 12.57
CA GLU A 106 -9.04 0.44 11.26
C GLU A 106 -8.31 1.17 10.14
N ALA A 107 -8.17 2.49 10.23
CA ALA A 107 -7.43 3.28 9.25
C ALA A 107 -5.97 2.83 9.12
N ALA A 108 -5.28 2.59 10.26
CA ALA A 108 -3.91 2.09 10.24
C ALA A 108 -3.81 0.69 9.59
N VAL A 109 -4.73 -0.22 9.89
CA VAL A 109 -4.77 -1.57 9.29
C VAL A 109 -5.04 -1.49 7.79
N ILE A 110 -6.04 -0.72 7.36
CA ILE A 110 -6.40 -0.61 5.94
C ILE A 110 -5.21 -0.03 5.15
N GLY A 111 -4.68 1.11 5.58
CA GLY A 111 -3.59 1.79 4.88
C GLY A 111 -2.30 0.98 4.79
N THR A 112 -1.99 0.15 5.81
CA THR A 112 -0.74 -0.62 5.85
C THR A 112 -0.87 -2.08 5.39
N THR A 113 -2.09 -2.61 5.28
CA THR A 113 -2.31 -4.04 5.02
C THR A 113 -3.14 -4.29 3.76
N PHE A 114 -4.02 -3.35 3.40
CA PHE A 114 -4.95 -3.48 2.28
C PHE A 114 -4.63 -2.56 1.09
N SER A 115 -3.57 -1.76 1.16
CA SER A 115 -3.06 -0.97 0.02
C SER A 115 -2.24 -1.85 -0.93
N VAL A 116 -2.89 -2.79 -1.57
CA VAL A 116 -2.27 -3.83 -2.41
C VAL A 116 -1.67 -3.22 -3.68
N VAL A 117 -0.55 -3.77 -4.13
CA VAL A 117 0.12 -3.36 -5.37
C VAL A 117 -0.74 -3.71 -6.58
N SER A 118 -0.81 -2.80 -7.55
CA SER A 118 -1.62 -3.01 -8.76
C SER A 118 -1.16 -4.21 -9.60
N ILE A 119 -2.11 -4.83 -10.29
CA ILE A 119 -1.85 -5.98 -11.17
C ILE A 119 -0.80 -5.63 -12.25
N THR A 120 -0.88 -4.43 -12.80
CA THR A 120 0.05 -3.95 -13.84
C THR A 120 1.48 -3.84 -13.32
N PHE A 121 1.68 -3.32 -12.11
CA PHE A 121 3.01 -3.22 -11.54
C PHE A 121 3.56 -4.59 -11.09
N CYS A 122 2.70 -5.51 -10.67
CA CYS A 122 3.07 -6.90 -10.42
C CYS A 122 3.70 -7.56 -11.66
N LEU A 123 3.15 -7.28 -12.86
CA LEU A 123 3.73 -7.76 -14.11
C LEU A 123 5.11 -7.16 -14.39
N VAL A 124 5.33 -5.89 -14.06
CA VAL A 124 6.64 -5.24 -14.19
C VAL A 124 7.66 -5.92 -13.28
N ILE A 125 7.32 -6.17 -12.02
CA ILE A 125 8.22 -6.81 -11.05
C ILE A 125 8.64 -8.21 -11.50
N ILE A 126 7.70 -9.08 -11.88
CA ILE A 126 8.05 -10.45 -12.30
C ILE A 126 8.83 -10.48 -13.61
N SER A 127 8.59 -9.50 -14.50
CA SER A 127 9.35 -9.35 -15.74
C SER A 127 10.79 -8.87 -15.46
N GLN A 128 10.98 -7.99 -14.47
CA GLN A 128 12.29 -7.49 -14.08
C GLN A 128 13.23 -8.60 -13.59
N VAL A 129 12.71 -9.58 -12.86
CA VAL A 129 13.49 -10.73 -12.40
C VAL A 129 13.64 -11.83 -13.48
N GLY A 130 13.18 -11.59 -14.70
CA GLY A 130 13.34 -12.50 -15.84
C GLY A 130 12.35 -13.67 -15.86
N LEU A 131 11.21 -13.59 -15.14
CA LEU A 131 10.23 -14.68 -15.02
C LEU A 131 8.81 -14.28 -15.47
N PRO A 132 8.61 -13.57 -16.60
CA PRO A 132 7.28 -13.12 -17.02
C PRO A 132 6.31 -14.27 -17.30
N HIS A 133 6.81 -15.44 -17.71
CA HIS A 133 6.02 -16.66 -17.94
C HIS A 133 5.44 -17.24 -16.65
N MET A 134 5.99 -16.89 -15.49
CA MET A 134 5.53 -17.31 -14.16
C MET A 134 4.49 -16.37 -13.55
N PHE A 135 3.91 -15.44 -14.32
CA PHE A 135 2.99 -14.43 -13.79
C PHE A 135 1.79 -15.03 -13.03
N VAL A 136 1.17 -16.08 -13.55
CA VAL A 136 0.00 -16.70 -12.91
C VAL A 136 0.36 -17.33 -11.56
N PRO A 137 1.35 -18.24 -11.45
CA PRO A 137 1.77 -18.77 -10.15
C PRO A 137 2.30 -17.68 -9.20
N PHE A 138 3.01 -16.69 -9.70
CA PHE A 138 3.42 -15.51 -8.93
C PHE A 138 2.22 -14.78 -8.33
N TYR A 139 1.21 -14.49 -9.17
CA TYR A 139 0.05 -13.73 -8.73
C TYR A 139 -0.79 -14.49 -7.70
N LEU A 140 -0.96 -15.79 -7.86
CA LEU A 140 -1.63 -16.65 -6.88
C LEU A 140 -0.84 -16.71 -5.56
N THR A 141 0.49 -16.77 -5.61
CA THR A 141 1.34 -16.76 -4.43
C THR A 141 1.20 -15.46 -3.64
N ILE A 142 1.24 -14.30 -4.31
CA ILE A 142 1.07 -13.01 -3.63
C ILE A 142 -0.34 -12.82 -3.05
N LEU A 143 -1.37 -13.37 -3.69
CA LEU A 143 -2.73 -13.37 -3.14
C LEU A 143 -2.80 -14.19 -1.85
N LEU A 144 -2.23 -15.39 -1.82
CA LEU A 144 -2.20 -16.24 -0.62
C LEU A 144 -1.40 -15.59 0.51
N ALA A 145 -0.19 -15.10 0.20
CA ALA A 145 0.66 -14.43 1.19
C ALA A 145 0.02 -13.13 1.71
N GLY A 146 -0.59 -12.35 0.80
CA GLY A 146 -1.33 -11.14 1.13
C GLY A 146 -2.54 -11.43 2.02
N ALA A 147 -3.32 -12.47 1.73
CA ALA A 147 -4.44 -12.91 2.55
C ALA A 147 -3.98 -13.33 3.96
N ALA A 148 -2.89 -14.10 4.06
CA ALA A 148 -2.31 -14.48 5.35
C ALA A 148 -1.90 -13.22 6.17
N ALA A 149 -1.21 -12.27 5.53
CA ALA A 149 -0.84 -11.01 6.16
C ALA A 149 -2.07 -10.19 6.58
N ALA A 150 -3.10 -10.10 5.73
CA ALA A 150 -4.33 -9.37 6.02
C ALA A 150 -5.10 -9.95 7.23
N VAL A 151 -5.03 -11.27 7.42
CA VAL A 151 -5.65 -11.93 8.57
C VAL A 151 -4.79 -11.76 9.84
N ILE A 152 -3.49 -11.94 9.75
CA ILE A 152 -2.59 -12.01 10.92
C ILE A 152 -2.21 -10.61 11.42
N SER A 153 -1.80 -9.69 10.53
CA SER A 153 -1.25 -8.38 10.91
C SER A 153 -2.16 -7.54 11.82
N PRO A 154 -3.50 -7.50 11.63
CA PRO A 154 -4.38 -6.74 12.52
C PRO A 154 -4.44 -7.30 13.95
N ARG A 155 -4.01 -8.54 14.16
CA ARG A 155 -4.10 -9.28 15.44
C ARG A 155 -2.83 -9.17 16.27
N ILE A 156 -1.74 -8.68 15.70
CA ILE A 156 -0.42 -8.58 16.37
C ILE A 156 0.04 -7.13 16.44
N PRO A 157 0.94 -6.78 17.41
CA PRO A 157 1.54 -5.45 17.45
C PRO A 157 2.34 -5.12 16.19
N PRO A 158 2.41 -3.84 15.78
CA PRO A 158 1.88 -2.65 16.47
C PRO A 158 0.40 -2.37 16.21
N LEU A 159 -0.21 -2.96 15.16
CA LEU A 159 -1.59 -2.67 14.74
C LEU A 159 -2.63 -3.04 15.80
N SER A 160 -2.46 -4.17 16.51
CA SER A 160 -3.39 -4.58 17.56
C SER A 160 -3.44 -3.66 18.78
N ARG A 161 -2.38 -2.83 18.96
CA ARG A 161 -2.30 -1.87 20.08
C ARG A 161 -2.84 -0.48 19.72
N LYS A 162 -3.18 -0.22 18.47
CA LYS A 162 -3.80 1.05 18.06
C LYS A 162 -5.17 1.19 18.74
N ALA A 163 -5.47 2.44 19.17
CA ALA A 163 -6.73 2.74 19.82
C ALA A 163 -7.91 2.54 18.85
N ASP A 164 -8.99 1.97 19.37
CA ASP A 164 -10.22 1.74 18.61
C ASP A 164 -11.19 2.92 18.82
N THR A 165 -10.69 4.12 18.53
CA THR A 165 -11.39 5.40 18.70
C THR A 165 -11.43 6.14 17.37
N TYR A 166 -12.54 6.83 17.12
CA TYR A 166 -12.70 7.70 15.97
C TYR A 166 -11.95 9.03 16.15
N ILE A 167 -11.79 9.80 15.06
CA ILE A 167 -11.17 11.13 15.09
C ILE A 167 -12.13 12.19 15.67
N THR A 168 -13.44 11.96 15.52
CA THR A 168 -14.51 12.83 16.01
C THR A 168 -15.41 12.08 16.97
N ASP A 169 -15.85 12.74 18.05
CA ASP A 169 -16.79 12.16 19.02
C ASP A 169 -18.19 11.88 18.44
N GLN A 170 -18.48 12.37 17.24
CA GLN A 170 -19.75 12.23 16.52
C GLN A 170 -19.79 11.02 15.58
N ALA A 171 -18.78 10.15 15.62
CA ALA A 171 -18.78 8.99 14.77
C ALA A 171 -19.94 8.05 15.11
N ASP A 172 -20.80 7.84 14.14
CA ASP A 172 -21.99 7.03 14.24
C ASP A 172 -21.59 5.54 14.25
N GLN A 173 -21.41 4.98 15.44
CA GLN A 173 -21.06 3.55 15.64
C GLN A 173 -22.13 2.61 15.04
N ASP A 174 -23.30 3.15 14.69
CA ASP A 174 -24.44 2.41 14.17
C ASP A 174 -24.51 2.31 12.65
N GLN A 175 -23.60 2.98 11.91
CA GLN A 175 -23.65 3.00 10.43
C GLN A 175 -23.60 1.62 9.77
N GLU A 176 -23.08 0.62 10.44
CA GLU A 176 -23.07 -0.76 9.93
C GLU A 176 -24.24 -1.62 10.45
N LYS A 177 -25.13 -1.10 11.31
CA LYS A 177 -26.29 -1.87 11.76
C LYS A 177 -27.36 -1.93 10.68
N ILE A 178 -27.69 -3.15 10.28
CA ILE A 178 -28.79 -3.41 9.35
C ILE A 178 -30.07 -3.53 10.18
N PRO A 179 -31.11 -2.71 9.95
CA PRO A 179 -32.37 -2.79 10.67
C PRO A 179 -33.06 -4.13 10.46
N GLU A 180 -33.84 -4.56 11.47
CA GLU A 180 -34.65 -5.78 11.37
C GLU A 180 -35.63 -5.68 10.19
N GLY A 181 -35.71 -6.74 9.40
CA GLY A 181 -36.57 -6.81 8.23
C GLY A 181 -35.91 -6.42 6.88
N TYR A 182 -34.67 -5.93 6.91
CA TYR A 182 -33.92 -5.64 5.69
C TYR A 182 -32.86 -6.70 5.39
N THR A 183 -32.73 -7.08 4.11
CA THR A 183 -31.53 -7.80 3.65
C THR A 183 -30.36 -6.85 3.51
N PRO A 184 -29.08 -7.33 3.61
CA PRO A 184 -27.90 -6.49 3.41
C PRO A 184 -27.92 -5.72 2.09
N PHE A 185 -28.39 -6.35 1.02
CA PHE A 185 -28.51 -5.69 -0.29
C PHE A 185 -29.56 -4.58 -0.28
N GLN A 186 -30.76 -4.84 0.24
CA GLN A 186 -31.84 -3.84 0.30
C GLN A 186 -31.46 -2.64 1.15
N TRP A 187 -30.83 -2.89 2.32
CA TRP A 187 -30.35 -1.84 3.20
C TRP A 187 -29.22 -1.03 2.52
N GLY A 188 -28.19 -1.71 2.01
CA GLY A 188 -27.08 -1.07 1.31
C GLY A 188 -27.54 -0.24 0.11
N LEU A 189 -28.47 -0.76 -0.69
CA LEU A 189 -29.02 -0.04 -1.83
C LEU A 189 -29.84 1.20 -1.38
N SER A 190 -30.64 1.08 -0.32
CA SER A 190 -31.40 2.21 0.22
C SER A 190 -30.48 3.35 0.71
N GLN A 191 -29.40 3.00 1.41
CA GLN A 191 -28.38 3.96 1.86
C GLN A 191 -27.61 4.57 0.67
N ALA A 192 -27.23 3.75 -0.30
CA ALA A 192 -26.56 4.21 -1.52
C ALA A 192 -27.41 5.23 -2.29
N VAL A 193 -28.68 4.95 -2.48
CA VAL A 193 -29.64 5.86 -3.14
C VAL A 193 -29.83 7.13 -2.32
N ALA A 194 -29.95 7.04 -1.00
CA ALA A 194 -30.07 8.20 -0.13
C ALA A 194 -28.83 9.12 -0.22
N LYS A 195 -27.62 8.52 -0.20
CA LYS A 195 -26.36 9.24 -0.37
C LYS A 195 -26.24 9.91 -1.74
N ALA A 196 -26.57 9.17 -2.81
CA ALA A 196 -26.51 9.69 -4.17
C ALA A 196 -27.48 10.87 -4.40
N LYS A 197 -28.69 10.83 -3.79
CA LYS A 197 -29.66 11.93 -3.87
C LYS A 197 -29.18 13.22 -3.23
N GLN A 198 -28.28 13.17 -2.26
CA GLN A 198 -27.71 14.35 -1.62
C GLN A 198 -26.65 15.05 -2.51
N ASN A 199 -26.08 14.32 -3.46
CA ASN A 199 -24.96 14.76 -4.30
C ASN A 199 -25.38 14.90 -5.77
N THR A 200 -26.29 15.82 -6.06
CA THR A 200 -26.83 16.05 -7.42
C THR A 200 -26.14 17.18 -8.18
N SER A 201 -25.29 17.96 -7.52
CA SER A 201 -24.61 19.11 -8.11
C SER A 201 -23.35 18.70 -8.83
N VAL A 202 -23.32 18.83 -10.15
CA VAL A 202 -22.10 18.62 -10.97
C VAL A 202 -21.01 19.61 -10.59
N LYS A 203 -21.37 20.83 -10.18
CA LYS A 203 -20.41 21.85 -9.76
C LYS A 203 -19.66 21.40 -8.51
N ASP A 204 -20.40 20.90 -7.51
CA ASP A 204 -19.79 20.45 -6.24
C ASP A 204 -18.91 19.23 -6.49
N PHE A 205 -19.35 18.29 -7.34
CA PHE A 205 -18.54 17.15 -7.76
C PHE A 205 -17.20 17.57 -8.38
N LEU A 206 -17.21 18.51 -9.33
CA LEU A 206 -15.98 18.99 -9.96
C LEU A 206 -15.10 19.78 -8.98
N GLN A 207 -15.71 20.54 -8.08
CA GLN A 207 -14.99 21.29 -7.06
C GLN A 207 -14.30 20.36 -6.06
N ASP A 208 -15.01 19.33 -5.59
CA ASP A 208 -14.45 18.29 -4.69
C ASP A 208 -13.32 17.54 -5.39
N GLY A 209 -13.52 17.15 -6.65
CA GLY A 209 -12.49 16.51 -7.47
C GLY A 209 -11.24 17.37 -7.61
N ALA A 210 -11.40 18.64 -7.99
CA ALA A 210 -10.29 19.58 -8.14
C ALA A 210 -9.55 19.80 -6.81
N LYS A 211 -10.29 19.92 -5.70
CA LYS A 211 -9.72 20.03 -4.36
C LYS A 211 -8.90 18.79 -4.00
N ASN A 212 -9.43 17.60 -4.23
CA ASN A 212 -8.70 16.34 -3.98
C ASN A 212 -7.41 16.28 -4.80
N VAL A 213 -7.43 16.66 -6.08
CA VAL A 213 -6.22 16.73 -6.92
C VAL A 213 -5.18 17.67 -6.32
N LEU A 214 -5.59 18.86 -5.91
CA LEU A 214 -4.68 19.85 -5.31
C LEU A 214 -4.12 19.36 -3.97
N ASP A 215 -4.95 18.75 -3.12
CA ASP A 215 -4.51 18.17 -1.85
C ASP A 215 -3.45 17.07 -2.07
N MET A 216 -3.61 16.24 -3.09
CA MET A 216 -2.63 15.20 -3.48
C MET A 216 -1.34 15.82 -4.03
N TRP A 217 -1.44 16.77 -4.96
CA TRP A 217 -0.27 17.39 -5.58
C TRP A 217 0.54 18.23 -4.59
N MET A 218 -0.12 18.99 -3.74
CA MET A 218 0.52 19.92 -2.80
C MET A 218 0.89 19.26 -1.47
N GLY A 219 0.12 18.27 -1.03
CA GLY A 219 0.34 17.58 0.23
C GLY A 219 1.26 16.36 0.08
N VAL A 220 0.93 15.47 -0.85
CA VAL A 220 1.55 14.14 -0.95
C VAL A 220 2.83 14.14 -1.77
N ALA A 221 2.83 14.71 -2.97
CA ALA A 221 3.97 14.65 -3.86
C ALA A 221 5.28 15.20 -3.25
N PRO A 222 5.27 16.32 -2.48
CA PRO A 222 6.46 16.79 -1.79
C PRO A 222 7.01 15.82 -0.73
N VAL A 223 6.12 15.10 -0.04
CA VAL A 223 6.49 14.12 0.99
C VAL A 223 7.13 12.90 0.33
N VAL A 224 6.50 12.36 -0.71
CA VAL A 224 7.05 11.25 -1.51
C VAL A 224 8.43 11.61 -2.05
N MET A 225 8.58 12.80 -2.63
CA MET A 225 9.88 13.27 -3.13
C MET A 225 10.94 13.37 -2.02
N ALA A 226 10.57 13.88 -0.85
CA ALA A 226 11.52 14.07 0.25
C ALA A 226 11.95 12.73 0.88
N LEU A 227 10.98 11.92 1.30
CA LEU A 227 11.23 10.65 1.98
C LEU A 227 11.78 9.60 1.01
N GLY A 228 11.25 9.54 -0.21
CA GLY A 228 11.73 8.65 -1.25
C GLY A 228 13.18 8.93 -1.64
N THR A 229 13.54 10.22 -1.88
CA THR A 229 14.94 10.58 -2.18
C THR A 229 15.87 10.17 -1.02
N ALA A 230 15.49 10.45 0.23
CA ALA A 230 16.30 10.08 1.39
C ALA A 230 16.47 8.54 1.49
N ALA A 231 15.39 7.78 1.29
CA ALA A 231 15.43 6.32 1.32
C ALA A 231 16.31 5.72 0.22
N LEU A 232 16.20 6.24 -1.01
CA LEU A 232 17.03 5.81 -2.13
C LEU A 232 18.50 6.17 -1.94
N ILE A 233 18.82 7.35 -1.36
CA ILE A 233 20.20 7.70 -1.00
C ILE A 233 20.78 6.69 -0.01
N VAL A 234 20.03 6.34 1.04
CA VAL A 234 20.48 5.34 2.01
C VAL A 234 20.69 3.98 1.34
N ALA A 235 19.80 3.58 0.45
CA ALA A 235 19.90 2.30 -0.26
C ALA A 235 21.12 2.24 -1.19
N GLU A 236 21.39 3.30 -1.94
CA GLU A 236 22.40 3.32 -2.99
C GLU A 236 23.81 3.63 -2.44
N TYR A 237 23.92 4.58 -1.52
CA TYR A 237 25.20 5.12 -1.07
C TYR A 237 25.68 4.58 0.29
N THR A 238 24.90 3.71 0.94
CA THR A 238 25.30 3.16 2.25
C THR A 238 25.09 1.66 2.31
N PRO A 239 25.91 0.93 3.09
CA PRO A 239 25.73 -0.50 3.30
C PRO A 239 24.63 -0.84 4.33
N VAL A 240 23.79 0.11 4.71
CA VAL A 240 22.77 -0.04 5.77
C VAL A 240 21.84 -1.21 5.48
N PHE A 241 21.28 -1.30 4.26
CA PHE A 241 20.37 -2.39 3.91
C PHE A 241 21.06 -3.75 3.85
N LYS A 242 22.36 -3.77 3.47
CA LYS A 242 23.16 -4.99 3.55
C LYS A 242 23.32 -5.47 5.00
N TRP A 243 23.65 -4.57 5.91
CA TRP A 243 23.78 -4.90 7.33
C TRP A 243 22.44 -5.29 7.96
N LEU A 244 21.37 -4.56 7.62
CA LEU A 244 20.02 -4.87 8.09
C LEU A 244 19.48 -6.19 7.52
N GLY A 245 20.01 -6.66 6.40
CA GLY A 245 19.69 -7.95 5.80
C GLY A 245 20.30 -9.14 6.54
N LEU A 246 21.47 -8.96 7.21
CA LEU A 246 22.19 -10.05 7.87
C LEU A 246 21.32 -10.91 8.82
N PRO A 247 20.43 -10.34 9.66
CA PRO A 247 19.57 -11.13 10.53
C PRO A 247 18.59 -12.05 9.80
N PHE A 248 18.32 -11.80 8.52
CA PHE A 248 17.42 -12.62 7.70
C PHE A 248 18.10 -13.84 7.09
N ILE A 249 19.45 -13.89 7.03
CA ILE A 249 20.19 -15.03 6.48
C ILE A 249 19.80 -16.34 7.17
N PRO A 250 19.85 -16.47 8.52
CA PRO A 250 19.47 -17.71 9.18
C PRO A 250 18.02 -18.13 8.91
N LEU A 251 17.11 -17.15 8.75
CA LEU A 251 15.72 -17.41 8.41
C LEU A 251 15.58 -17.98 6.99
N LEU A 252 16.29 -17.40 6.03
CA LEU A 252 16.29 -17.87 4.64
C LEU A 252 16.93 -19.25 4.52
N GLU A 253 18.01 -19.51 5.23
CA GLU A 253 18.65 -20.83 5.31
C GLU A 253 17.72 -21.87 5.94
N LEU A 254 17.03 -21.52 7.05
CA LEU A 254 16.02 -22.39 7.68
C LEU A 254 14.87 -22.72 6.71
N LEU A 255 14.48 -21.78 5.88
CA LEU A 255 13.47 -21.95 4.85
C LEU A 255 14.02 -22.60 3.57
N GLN A 256 15.32 -22.96 3.56
CA GLN A 256 16.00 -23.60 2.42
C GLN A 256 15.95 -22.76 1.13
N VAL A 257 15.98 -21.43 1.25
CA VAL A 257 16.05 -20.53 0.09
C VAL A 257 17.49 -20.55 -0.45
N PRO A 258 17.69 -20.90 -1.72
CA PRO A 258 19.02 -20.84 -2.34
C PRO A 258 19.58 -19.41 -2.32
N GLU A 259 20.92 -19.28 -2.24
CA GLU A 259 21.60 -17.98 -2.25
C GLU A 259 21.07 -17.00 -1.17
N ALA A 260 20.83 -17.53 0.04
CA ALA A 260 20.23 -16.82 1.15
C ALA A 260 20.96 -15.50 1.51
N ALA A 261 22.29 -15.48 1.40
CA ALA A 261 23.09 -14.28 1.70
C ALA A 261 22.81 -13.13 0.72
N GLU A 262 22.65 -13.43 -0.57
CA GLU A 262 22.36 -12.45 -1.61
C GLU A 262 20.89 -12.00 -1.54
N ALA A 263 19.97 -12.94 -1.29
CA ALA A 263 18.56 -12.65 -1.11
C ALA A 263 18.29 -11.79 0.13
N SER A 264 19.09 -11.92 1.21
CA SER A 264 18.82 -11.27 2.50
C SER A 264 18.73 -9.74 2.41
N GLN A 265 19.60 -9.10 1.64
CA GLN A 265 19.62 -7.65 1.48
C GLN A 265 18.37 -7.15 0.74
N THR A 266 17.82 -7.95 -0.19
CA THR A 266 16.63 -7.58 -0.96
C THR A 266 15.38 -7.52 -0.08
N LEU A 267 15.32 -8.31 1.00
CA LEU A 267 14.20 -8.33 1.93
C LEU A 267 14.01 -7.00 2.66
N VAL A 268 15.08 -6.26 2.89
CA VAL A 268 15.03 -5.01 3.67
C VAL A 268 15.03 -3.78 2.76
N VAL A 269 15.69 -3.86 1.60
CA VAL A 269 15.71 -2.73 0.66
C VAL A 269 14.32 -2.39 0.12
N GLY A 270 13.39 -3.34 0.11
CA GLY A 270 11.99 -3.13 -0.21
C GLY A 270 11.32 -2.04 0.64
N PHE A 271 11.84 -1.78 1.86
CA PHE A 271 11.36 -0.65 2.67
C PHE A 271 11.67 0.70 2.02
N ALA A 272 12.77 0.83 1.29
CA ALA A 272 13.08 2.05 0.57
C ALA A 272 12.19 2.22 -0.68
N ASP A 273 12.13 1.16 -1.50
CA ASP A 273 11.40 1.19 -2.77
C ASP A 273 11.00 -0.23 -3.21
N MET A 274 9.80 -0.39 -3.73
CA MET A 274 9.22 -1.67 -4.14
C MET A 274 9.97 -2.32 -5.32
N PHE A 275 10.53 -1.53 -6.22
CA PHE A 275 11.19 -2.03 -7.42
C PHE A 275 12.62 -2.50 -7.16
N LEU A 276 13.32 -1.87 -6.18
CA LEU A 276 14.73 -2.17 -5.89
C LEU A 276 15.03 -3.65 -5.57
N PRO A 277 14.21 -4.39 -4.80
CA PRO A 277 14.44 -5.81 -4.58
C PRO A 277 14.53 -6.61 -5.88
N SER A 278 13.66 -6.31 -6.86
CA SER A 278 13.64 -6.99 -8.15
C SER A 278 14.85 -6.64 -9.02
N VAL A 279 15.35 -5.40 -8.92
CA VAL A 279 16.57 -4.97 -9.61
C VAL A 279 17.78 -5.71 -9.03
N LEU A 280 17.94 -5.69 -7.71
CA LEU A 280 19.07 -6.38 -7.03
C LEU A 280 18.98 -7.89 -7.20
N GLY A 281 17.79 -8.46 -7.12
CA GLY A 281 17.56 -9.90 -7.28
C GLY A 281 17.68 -10.43 -8.69
N SER A 282 17.61 -9.58 -9.71
CA SER A 282 17.65 -10.01 -11.12
C SER A 282 18.96 -10.71 -11.53
N GLY A 283 20.07 -10.45 -10.82
CA GLY A 283 21.37 -11.05 -11.04
C GLY A 283 21.59 -12.41 -10.34
N ILE A 284 20.64 -12.83 -9.50
CA ILE A 284 20.70 -14.11 -8.76
C ILE A 284 20.47 -15.27 -9.74
N GLU A 285 21.26 -16.36 -9.65
CA GLU A 285 21.16 -17.48 -10.59
C GLU A 285 19.89 -18.29 -10.39
N SER A 286 19.51 -18.57 -9.13
CA SER A 286 18.34 -19.37 -8.78
C SER A 286 17.03 -18.70 -9.20
N GLU A 287 16.27 -19.34 -10.10
CA GLU A 287 14.93 -18.87 -10.49
C GLU A 287 13.96 -18.85 -9.32
N MET A 288 14.01 -19.86 -8.45
CA MET A 288 13.21 -19.93 -7.24
C MET A 288 13.49 -18.73 -6.33
N THR A 289 14.76 -18.36 -6.11
CA THR A 289 15.12 -17.22 -5.27
C THR A 289 14.65 -15.90 -5.89
N ARG A 290 14.81 -15.72 -7.21
CA ARG A 290 14.29 -14.55 -7.94
C ARG A 290 12.75 -14.44 -7.81
N PHE A 291 12.06 -15.56 -7.93
CA PHE A 291 10.61 -15.63 -7.73
C PHE A 291 10.20 -15.23 -6.30
N ILE A 292 10.89 -15.77 -5.27
CA ILE A 292 10.64 -15.41 -3.87
C ILE A 292 10.84 -13.93 -3.64
N ILE A 293 11.94 -13.35 -4.14
CA ILE A 293 12.24 -11.92 -4.03
C ILE A 293 11.13 -11.07 -4.67
N ALA A 294 10.70 -11.43 -5.87
CA ALA A 294 9.61 -10.75 -6.55
C ALA A 294 8.30 -10.79 -5.74
N CYS A 295 7.93 -11.95 -5.20
CA CYS A 295 6.75 -12.10 -4.35
C CYS A 295 6.83 -11.28 -3.07
N VAL A 296 7.99 -11.31 -2.38
CA VAL A 296 8.19 -10.56 -1.13
C VAL A 296 8.13 -9.07 -1.39
N SER A 297 8.80 -8.56 -2.44
CA SER A 297 8.81 -7.14 -2.76
C SER A 297 7.40 -6.56 -2.89
N VAL A 298 6.49 -7.29 -3.54
CA VAL A 298 5.10 -6.86 -3.74
C VAL A 298 4.25 -7.00 -2.48
N THR A 299 4.50 -7.99 -1.62
CA THR A 299 3.66 -8.28 -0.45
C THR A 299 4.03 -7.47 0.79
N GLN A 300 5.15 -6.78 0.81
CA GLN A 300 5.58 -5.93 1.92
C GLN A 300 4.72 -4.67 2.08
N LEU A 301 4.21 -4.09 1.01
CA LEU A 301 3.28 -2.96 0.90
C LEU A 301 3.73 -1.61 1.47
N ILE A 302 4.81 -1.54 2.24
CA ILE A 302 5.30 -0.30 2.86
C ILE A 302 6.64 0.07 2.22
N TYR A 303 6.55 1.00 1.26
CA TYR A 303 7.69 1.54 0.53
C TYR A 303 7.80 3.03 0.82
N MET A 304 8.94 3.50 1.30
CA MET A 304 9.11 4.90 1.68
C MET A 304 9.10 5.85 0.48
N SER A 305 9.44 5.35 -0.71
CA SER A 305 9.34 6.10 -1.97
C SER A 305 7.90 6.43 -2.36
N GLU A 306 6.90 5.69 -1.86
CA GLU A 306 5.52 5.80 -2.32
C GLU A 306 4.52 5.67 -1.15
N VAL A 307 4.01 4.47 -0.87
CA VAL A 307 2.97 4.20 0.13
C VAL A 307 3.39 4.63 1.53
N GLY A 308 4.62 4.33 1.95
CA GLY A 308 5.14 4.71 3.27
C GLY A 308 5.22 6.23 3.43
N GLY A 309 5.70 6.93 2.39
CA GLY A 309 5.73 8.39 2.35
C GLY A 309 4.34 9.00 2.42
N LEU A 310 3.39 8.43 1.67
CA LEU A 310 2.00 8.84 1.66
C LEU A 310 1.32 8.63 3.03
N LEU A 311 1.53 7.47 3.65
CA LEU A 311 1.01 7.18 4.99
C LEU A 311 1.47 8.21 6.02
N LEU A 312 2.77 8.57 6.02
CA LEU A 312 3.30 9.60 6.91
C LEU A 312 2.83 11.02 6.58
N GLY A 313 2.51 11.29 5.31
CA GLY A 313 1.93 12.57 4.87
C GLY A 313 0.43 12.69 5.07
N SER A 314 -0.27 11.59 5.36
CA SER A 314 -1.72 11.53 5.55
C SER A 314 -2.12 11.76 7.01
N LYS A 315 -3.45 11.73 7.27
CA LYS A 315 -4.00 11.78 8.64
C LYS A 315 -4.07 10.43 9.32
N ILE A 316 -3.72 9.36 8.61
CA ILE A 316 -3.72 8.00 9.18
C ILE A 316 -2.73 7.94 10.35
N PRO A 317 -3.15 7.45 11.53
CA PRO A 317 -2.35 7.56 12.75
C PRO A 317 -1.24 6.49 12.83
N VAL A 318 -0.25 6.60 11.95
CA VAL A 318 0.95 5.76 11.93
C VAL A 318 2.21 6.61 12.04
N THR A 319 3.18 6.11 12.78
CA THR A 319 4.51 6.73 12.89
C THR A 319 5.51 6.00 12.01
N PHE A 320 6.66 6.60 11.76
CA PHE A 320 7.76 5.94 11.04
C PHE A 320 8.15 4.59 11.68
N LEU A 321 8.23 4.54 13.01
CA LEU A 321 8.53 3.30 13.73
C LEU A 321 7.44 2.25 13.55
N ASP A 322 6.16 2.65 13.54
CA ASP A 322 5.06 1.74 13.22
C ASP A 322 5.25 1.13 11.82
N LEU A 323 5.61 1.95 10.83
CA LEU A 323 5.83 1.48 9.45
C LEU A 323 6.98 0.48 9.36
N VAL A 324 8.11 0.74 10.04
CA VAL A 324 9.23 -0.21 10.12
C VAL A 324 8.79 -1.53 10.75
N LEU A 325 8.10 -1.48 11.88
CA LEU A 325 7.64 -2.68 12.58
C LEU A 325 6.62 -3.47 11.76
N ILE A 326 5.66 -2.77 11.12
CA ILE A 326 4.65 -3.42 10.27
C ILE A 326 5.31 -4.06 9.04
N PHE A 327 6.26 -3.37 8.41
CA PHE A 327 7.05 -3.92 7.30
C PHE A 327 7.75 -5.22 7.67
N LEU A 328 8.46 -5.23 8.82
CA LEU A 328 9.15 -6.43 9.32
C LEU A 328 8.18 -7.56 9.64
N VAL A 329 7.09 -7.25 10.34
CA VAL A 329 6.03 -8.21 10.68
C VAL A 329 5.42 -8.81 9.42
N ARG A 330 5.10 -8.00 8.42
CA ARG A 330 4.57 -8.48 7.14
C ARG A 330 5.56 -9.39 6.43
N THR A 331 6.83 -9.00 6.37
CA THR A 331 7.89 -9.82 5.79
C THR A 331 7.97 -11.20 6.48
N LEU A 332 7.94 -11.23 7.81
CA LEU A 332 7.96 -12.48 8.57
C LEU A 332 6.73 -13.36 8.39
N ILE A 333 5.57 -12.78 8.09
CA ILE A 333 4.33 -13.53 7.80
C ILE A 333 4.32 -14.04 6.36
N THR A 334 4.67 -13.18 5.40
CA THR A 334 4.52 -13.49 3.98
C THR A 334 5.62 -14.40 3.47
N LEU A 335 6.85 -14.25 3.95
CA LEU A 335 8.02 -15.03 3.49
C LEU A 335 7.82 -16.55 3.62
N PRO A 336 7.40 -17.13 4.76
CA PRO A 336 7.16 -18.57 4.85
C PRO A 336 6.08 -19.08 3.89
N VAL A 337 5.01 -18.30 3.69
CA VAL A 337 3.92 -18.66 2.75
C VAL A 337 4.45 -18.65 1.32
N ILE A 338 5.22 -17.63 0.94
CA ILE A 338 5.83 -17.51 -0.38
C ILE A 338 6.79 -18.66 -0.64
N VAL A 339 7.68 -18.97 0.32
CA VAL A 339 8.64 -20.07 0.18
C VAL A 339 7.92 -21.41 0.06
N LEU A 340 6.86 -21.63 0.86
CA LEU A 340 6.05 -22.84 0.73
C LEU A 340 5.46 -22.97 -0.68
N CYS A 341 4.88 -21.88 -1.21
CA CYS A 341 4.35 -21.89 -2.60
C CYS A 341 5.47 -22.10 -3.62
N ALA A 342 6.64 -21.46 -3.44
CA ALA A 342 7.78 -21.62 -4.34
C ALA A 342 8.27 -23.08 -4.39
N ASN A 343 8.34 -23.77 -3.26
CA ASN A 343 8.69 -25.19 -3.20
C ASN A 343 7.69 -26.12 -3.90
N PHE A 344 6.44 -25.69 -4.12
CA PHE A 344 5.47 -26.45 -4.91
C PHE A 344 5.55 -26.15 -6.41
N ILE A 345 6.12 -25.00 -6.77
CA ILE A 345 6.17 -24.51 -8.14
C ILE A 345 7.47 -24.97 -8.83
N PHE A 346 8.59 -24.96 -8.10
CA PHE A 346 9.92 -25.36 -8.57
C PHE A 346 10.30 -26.74 -8.05
#